data_5e7f66f698fa6d92ad27a4ff17d7d52d
#
_entry.id   5e7f66f698fa6d92ad27a4ff17d7d52d
#
_cell.length_a   1.000
_cell.length_b   1.000
_cell.length_c   1.000
_cell.angle_alpha   90.00
_cell.angle_beta   90.00
_cell.angle_gamma   90.00
#
_symmetry.space_group_name_H-M   'P 1'
#
loop_
_entity.id
_entity.type
_entity.pdbx_description
1 polymer ?
#
loop_
_entity_poly.entity_id
_entity_poly.type
_entity_poly.pdbx_seq_one_letter_code
_entity_poly.pdbx_strand_id
1 'polypeptide(L)'
;MKRSNTAPLNVSLSLGASLGALLGALLLAACSADDADSRSVDRPPGVTFSTTPPTARPGTTVAATTDSAQTVPDAGTFPAATVAALAAEQVSFAPFVSDLANPVDLAWRAGDSALYVVLQGGTIVPVRDGVAGSPVLDLSGIIVSGGEQGLLGLAFHTTKPLAYVNYTNGDGDTVIAEYAVSSNGTFDPASARDLLTIDQPYANHNGGNLEFGPDGYLYIGMGDGGSAGDPERRALNVSELLGKMLRIDPTPDGDQPYTIPADNPFVGVDGARPEIWSVGLRNPWRFTFDSATGDLWIGDVGQGEWEEIDLARTVDGGGRGLNFGWSAFEGTHRFNDDQAADAVTMPIFEYEHGEAGCSVSGGDVYHGSEVPSLAGWYVFSDYCSGIVTALQQTDGVLTGQLVLGTVSGVSAICSGPDGQLYVLSMNDNAVYRIAAA
;
A
#
# COMPACT_ATOMS: atom_id res chain seq x y z
N MET A 1 -78.60 29.52 -9.79
CA MET A 1 -78.02 30.57 -8.91
C MET A 1 -76.66 30.12 -8.50
N LYS A 2 -75.64 30.56 -9.21
CA LYS A 2 -74.54 31.50 -8.86
C LYS A 2 -73.95 31.27 -7.45
N ARG A 3 -72.71 30.81 -7.36
CA ARG A 3 -71.55 31.67 -7.15
C ARG A 3 -70.22 30.88 -7.28
N SER A 4 -69.39 31.42 -8.12
CA SER A 4 -67.99 31.16 -8.27
C SER A 4 -67.21 31.57 -7.02
N ASN A 5 -66.16 30.84 -6.67
CA ASN A 5 -65.04 31.42 -5.89
C ASN A 5 -63.71 30.79 -6.37
N THR A 6 -62.96 31.63 -7.00
CA THR A 6 -61.56 31.46 -7.34
C THR A 6 -60.68 31.62 -6.10
N ALA A 7 -59.73 30.73 -5.89
CA ALA A 7 -58.65 30.91 -4.93
C ALA A 7 -57.29 30.91 -5.66
N PRO A 8 -56.27 31.67 -5.17
CA PRO A 8 -55.09 32.01 -5.94
C PRO A 8 -53.97 30.95 -5.86
N LEU A 9 -53.23 30.86 -6.96
CA LEU A 9 -51.95 30.15 -7.04
C LEU A 9 -50.95 30.79 -6.11
N ASN A 10 -50.41 30.00 -5.18
CA ASN A 10 -49.15 30.30 -4.49
C ASN A 10 -48.03 29.53 -5.16
N VAL A 11 -47.17 30.26 -5.86
CA VAL A 11 -45.91 29.77 -6.38
C VAL A 11 -44.88 29.91 -5.25
N SER A 12 -44.46 28.79 -4.67
CA SER A 12 -43.28 28.73 -3.77
C SER A 12 -42.07 28.40 -4.62
N LEU A 13 -41.21 29.38 -4.83
CA LEU A 13 -39.83 29.14 -5.27
C LEU A 13 -39.06 28.52 -4.09
N SER A 14 -38.66 27.26 -4.17
CA SER A 14 -37.64 26.68 -3.32
C SER A 14 -36.28 26.89 -3.98
N LEU A 15 -35.49 27.83 -3.43
CA LEU A 15 -34.07 27.87 -3.67
C LEU A 15 -33.45 26.63 -2.98
N GLY A 16 -33.15 25.62 -3.76
CA GLY A 16 -32.22 24.54 -3.37
C GLY A 16 -30.80 25.01 -3.65
N ALA A 17 -30.15 25.58 -2.65
CA ALA A 17 -28.74 25.90 -2.75
C ALA A 17 -27.92 24.63 -2.54
N SER A 18 -27.16 24.28 -3.54
CA SER A 18 -26.06 23.32 -3.55
C SER A 18 -25.05 23.58 -2.40
N LEU A 19 -25.01 22.68 -1.45
CA LEU A 19 -23.97 22.56 -0.42
C LEU A 19 -23.32 21.16 -0.55
N GLY A 20 -22.66 20.96 -1.65
CA GLY A 20 -22.00 19.67 -1.95
C GLY A 20 -20.57 19.80 -2.48
N ALA A 21 -20.01 20.99 -2.52
CA ALA A 21 -18.73 21.22 -3.17
C ALA A 21 -17.61 21.76 -2.26
N LEU A 22 -17.67 21.55 -0.94
CA LEU A 22 -16.66 22.10 -0.01
C LEU A 22 -16.04 21.08 0.96
N LEU A 23 -16.27 19.78 0.83
CA LEU A 23 -15.59 18.76 1.64
C LEU A 23 -14.44 18.03 0.92
N GLY A 24 -14.27 18.22 -0.38
CA GLY A 24 -13.19 17.60 -1.15
C GLY A 24 -11.82 18.31 -1.06
N ALA A 25 -11.76 19.50 -0.46
CA ALA A 25 -10.55 20.32 -0.49
C ALA A 25 -9.70 20.27 0.81
N LEU A 26 -10.05 19.44 1.79
CA LEU A 26 -9.31 19.36 3.07
C LEU A 26 -8.34 18.17 3.18
N LEU A 27 -8.28 17.29 2.19
CA LEU A 27 -7.35 16.15 2.19
C LEU A 27 -5.99 16.44 1.52
N LEU A 28 -5.84 17.61 0.88
CA LEU A 28 -4.62 18.02 0.20
C LEU A 28 -3.56 18.67 1.11
N ALA A 29 -3.78 18.75 2.42
CA ALA A 29 -2.87 19.42 3.35
C ALA A 29 -2.01 18.48 4.20
N ALA A 30 -2.06 17.16 4.00
CA ALA A 30 -1.31 16.22 4.82
C ALA A 30 0.15 16.04 4.39
N CYS A 31 0.54 16.53 3.22
CA CYS A 31 1.94 16.43 2.75
C CYS A 31 2.78 17.70 2.94
N SER A 32 2.20 18.84 3.34
CA SER A 32 2.96 20.08 3.48
C SER A 32 2.37 21.04 4.51
N ALA A 33 2.28 20.69 5.77
CA ALA A 33 2.13 21.67 6.85
C ALA A 33 2.59 21.06 8.17
N ASP A 34 3.52 21.75 8.82
CA ASP A 34 3.90 21.59 10.22
C ASP A 34 2.65 21.73 11.09
N ASP A 35 2.06 20.62 11.54
CA ASP A 35 1.15 20.61 12.66
C ASP A 35 1.78 19.78 13.79
N ALA A 36 2.54 20.52 14.62
CA ALA A 36 3.00 20.06 15.91
C ALA A 36 1.81 20.04 16.88
N ASP A 37 1.11 18.92 16.98
CA ASP A 37 0.30 18.63 18.16
C ASP A 37 0.90 17.42 18.89
N SER A 38 1.98 17.74 19.66
CA SER A 38 2.62 16.81 20.57
C SER A 38 1.75 16.61 21.79
N ARG A 39 1.13 15.45 21.92
CA ARG A 39 0.65 14.97 23.22
C ARG A 39 1.86 14.74 24.12
N SER A 40 2.05 15.60 25.10
CA SER A 40 3.07 15.46 26.13
C SER A 40 2.74 14.24 26.99
N VAL A 41 3.51 13.17 26.83
CA VAL A 41 3.55 12.06 27.79
C VAL A 41 4.63 12.41 28.81
N ASP A 42 4.23 12.56 30.08
CA ASP A 42 5.11 12.82 31.21
C ASP A 42 6.17 11.72 31.32
N ARG A 43 7.42 12.11 31.19
CA ARG A 43 8.60 11.24 31.31
C ARG A 43 9.09 11.27 32.76
N PRO A 44 9.28 10.11 33.44
CA PRO A 44 9.90 10.09 34.73
C PRO A 44 11.40 10.43 34.66
N PRO A 45 11.99 11.06 35.69
CA PRO A 45 13.35 11.59 35.62
C PRO A 45 14.42 10.54 35.90
N GLY A 46 15.44 10.52 35.04
CA GLY A 46 16.81 10.25 35.41
C GLY A 46 17.31 8.82 35.34
N VAL A 47 17.90 8.42 34.19
CA VAL A 47 19.03 7.47 34.16
C VAL A 47 20.12 8.07 33.30
N THR A 48 21.25 8.43 33.96
CA THR A 48 22.48 8.90 33.30
C THR A 48 23.32 7.67 32.90
N PHE A 49 23.61 7.52 31.61
CA PHE A 49 24.58 6.56 31.12
C PHE A 49 25.97 7.17 31.06
N SER A 50 26.91 6.52 31.74
CA SER A 50 28.32 6.84 31.76
C SER A 50 28.98 6.42 30.44
N THR A 51 29.58 7.38 29.74
CA THR A 51 30.44 7.16 28.56
C THR A 51 31.86 6.79 28.98
N THR A 52 32.24 5.53 28.79
CA THR A 52 33.66 5.14 28.77
C THR A 52 33.86 4.22 27.55
N PRO A 53 34.78 4.56 26.62
CA PRO A 53 35.02 3.71 25.44
C PRO A 53 35.90 2.49 25.84
N PRO A 54 35.64 1.31 25.23
CA PRO A 54 36.51 0.15 25.45
C PRO A 54 37.79 0.27 24.63
N THR A 55 38.91 -0.07 25.29
CA THR A 55 40.25 -0.11 24.76
C THR A 55 40.45 -1.18 23.69
N ALA A 56 41.13 -0.80 22.62
CA ALA A 56 41.51 -1.63 21.48
C ALA A 56 42.42 -2.80 21.86
N ARG A 57 42.20 -3.97 21.26
CA ARG A 57 43.10 -5.11 21.20
C ARG A 57 43.80 -5.20 19.84
N PRO A 58 45.07 -5.61 19.75
CA PRO A 58 45.88 -5.46 18.56
C PRO A 58 45.69 -6.55 17.51
N GLY A 59 45.69 -6.12 16.31
CA GLY A 59 46.05 -6.52 14.99
C GLY A 59 46.18 -7.98 14.57
N THR A 60 45.45 -8.28 13.49
CA THR A 60 45.90 -9.23 12.47
C THR A 60 45.78 -8.54 11.12
N THR A 61 46.89 -8.27 10.47
CA THR A 61 47.00 -7.70 9.13
C THR A 61 46.52 -8.72 8.11
N VAL A 62 45.44 -8.38 7.35
CA VAL A 62 45.10 -9.04 6.12
C VAL A 62 45.40 -8.04 5.00
N ALA A 63 46.10 -8.51 3.96
CA ALA A 63 46.61 -7.71 2.85
C ALA A 63 45.46 -7.08 2.04
N ALA A 64 45.63 -5.79 1.76
CA ALA A 64 44.75 -5.03 0.87
C ALA A 64 44.88 -5.57 -0.56
N THR A 65 43.80 -6.09 -1.11
CA THR A 65 43.61 -6.20 -2.55
C THR A 65 43.02 -4.88 -3.05
N THR A 66 43.66 -4.30 -4.06
CA THR A 66 43.33 -3.04 -4.69
C THR A 66 41.91 -3.07 -5.26
N ASP A 67 41.09 -2.21 -4.70
CA ASP A 67 39.74 -1.90 -5.08
C ASP A 67 39.71 -1.24 -6.45
N SER A 68 38.96 -1.81 -7.39
CA SER A 68 38.55 -1.13 -8.58
C SER A 68 37.33 -0.28 -8.23
N ALA A 69 37.52 1.03 -8.13
CA ALA A 69 36.44 2.00 -7.97
C ALA A 69 35.33 1.74 -9.03
N GLN A 70 34.21 1.19 -8.59
CA GLN A 70 32.98 1.27 -9.37
C GLN A 70 32.52 2.72 -9.39
N THR A 71 32.67 3.36 -10.53
CA THR A 71 32.05 4.65 -10.80
C THR A 71 30.54 4.47 -10.74
N VAL A 72 29.88 5.20 -9.82
CA VAL A 72 28.44 5.41 -9.83
C VAL A 72 28.07 5.89 -11.25
N PRO A 73 27.12 5.26 -11.93
CA PRO A 73 26.66 5.78 -13.22
C PRO A 73 25.99 7.13 -12.96
N ASP A 74 26.50 8.16 -13.67
CA ASP A 74 25.85 9.47 -13.79
C ASP A 74 24.38 9.25 -14.18
N ALA A 75 23.45 10.02 -13.59
CA ALA A 75 22.02 9.96 -13.87
C ALA A 75 21.80 10.12 -15.38
N GLY A 76 21.90 9.01 -16.09
CA GLY A 76 21.75 8.95 -17.52
C GLY A 76 20.28 9.08 -17.86
N THR A 77 19.94 10.11 -18.63
CA THR A 77 18.73 10.14 -19.43
C THR A 77 18.47 8.74 -19.99
N PHE A 78 17.43 8.06 -19.49
CA PHE A 78 17.02 6.75 -20.00
C PHE A 78 16.85 6.84 -21.51
N PRO A 79 17.42 5.93 -22.32
CA PRO A 79 17.15 5.93 -23.74
C PRO A 79 15.64 5.73 -23.90
N ALA A 80 14.99 6.63 -24.61
CA ALA A 80 13.61 6.48 -25.00
C ALA A 80 13.48 5.14 -25.73
N ALA A 81 13.08 4.10 -25.02
CA ALA A 81 12.78 2.81 -25.59
C ALA A 81 11.64 3.04 -26.59
N THR A 82 11.87 2.68 -27.83
CA THR A 82 10.84 2.73 -28.87
C THR A 82 9.87 1.59 -28.58
N VAL A 83 8.95 1.83 -27.64
CA VAL A 83 7.85 0.91 -27.32
C VAL A 83 6.95 0.90 -28.54
N ALA A 84 6.62 -0.29 -29.02
CA ALA A 84 5.50 -0.44 -29.95
C ALA A 84 4.27 0.07 -29.22
N ALA A 85 3.83 1.30 -29.53
CA ALA A 85 2.76 1.98 -28.82
C ALA A 85 1.50 1.12 -28.90
N LEU A 86 1.10 0.55 -27.76
CA LEU A 86 -0.30 0.31 -27.50
C LEU A 86 -0.97 1.68 -27.63
N ALA A 87 -1.83 1.86 -28.61
CA ALA A 87 -2.59 3.08 -28.69
C ALA A 87 -3.42 3.18 -27.41
N ALA A 88 -3.32 4.28 -26.66
CA ALA A 88 -4.14 4.57 -25.47
C ALA A 88 -5.65 4.44 -25.75
N GLU A 89 -6.06 4.43 -27.00
CA GLU A 89 -7.39 4.20 -27.53
C GLU A 89 -7.93 2.77 -27.33
N GLN A 90 -7.14 1.84 -26.76
CA GLN A 90 -7.56 0.43 -26.63
C GLN A 90 -8.04 0.07 -25.22
N VAL A 91 -7.97 0.98 -24.26
CA VAL A 91 -8.33 0.73 -22.86
C VAL A 91 -9.40 1.70 -22.41
N SER A 92 -10.43 1.16 -21.72
CA SER A 92 -11.47 1.94 -21.05
C SER A 92 -11.57 1.53 -19.58
N PHE A 93 -12.04 2.45 -18.74
CA PHE A 93 -12.39 2.19 -17.34
C PHE A 93 -13.90 2.05 -17.24
N ALA A 94 -14.38 0.80 -17.42
CA ALA A 94 -15.81 0.51 -17.40
C ALA A 94 -16.34 0.54 -15.96
N PRO A 95 -17.42 1.31 -15.63
CA PRO A 95 -18.02 1.25 -14.31
C PRO A 95 -18.42 -0.19 -13.95
N PHE A 96 -17.96 -0.67 -12.78
CA PHE A 96 -18.27 -2.02 -12.31
C PHE A 96 -19.28 -1.98 -11.16
N VAL A 97 -19.04 -1.19 -10.13
CA VAL A 97 -19.95 -0.97 -9.00
C VAL A 97 -19.77 0.43 -8.43
N SER A 98 -20.85 1.06 -7.96
CA SER A 98 -20.87 2.38 -7.34
C SER A 98 -21.47 2.34 -5.93
N ASP A 99 -21.51 3.51 -5.28
CA ASP A 99 -22.07 3.71 -3.93
C ASP A 99 -21.30 2.94 -2.84
N LEU A 100 -19.99 2.76 -3.03
CA LEU A 100 -19.06 2.17 -2.07
C LEU A 100 -18.23 3.27 -1.40
N ALA A 101 -18.55 3.65 -0.18
CA ALA A 101 -17.91 4.78 0.51
C ALA A 101 -16.40 4.50 0.76
N ASN A 102 -15.53 5.28 0.12
CA ASN A 102 -14.07 5.20 0.26
C ASN A 102 -13.52 3.77 0.11
N PRO A 103 -13.64 3.13 -1.08
CA PRO A 103 -13.07 1.81 -1.30
C PRO A 103 -11.53 1.94 -1.32
N VAL A 104 -10.82 1.08 -0.59
CA VAL A 104 -9.35 1.16 -0.45
C VAL A 104 -8.63 -0.12 -0.81
N ASP A 105 -9.32 -1.28 -0.81
CA ASP A 105 -8.72 -2.55 -1.18
C ASP A 105 -9.77 -3.50 -1.74
N LEU A 106 -9.33 -4.52 -2.49
CA LEU A 106 -10.19 -5.53 -3.07
C LEU A 106 -9.47 -6.89 -3.03
N ALA A 107 -10.13 -7.89 -2.48
CA ALA A 107 -9.63 -9.25 -2.46
C ALA A 107 -10.67 -10.25 -2.98
N TRP A 108 -10.22 -11.44 -3.34
CA TRP A 108 -11.07 -12.55 -3.75
C TRP A 108 -10.57 -13.85 -3.14
N ARG A 109 -11.40 -14.88 -3.14
CA ARG A 109 -11.04 -16.21 -2.64
C ARG A 109 -11.41 -17.30 -3.62
N ALA A 110 -10.63 -18.36 -3.63
CA ALA A 110 -10.88 -19.51 -4.51
C ALA A 110 -12.26 -20.14 -4.25
N GLY A 111 -13.00 -20.41 -5.33
CA GLY A 111 -14.33 -21.04 -5.27
C GLY A 111 -15.49 -20.11 -4.92
N ASP A 112 -15.25 -18.81 -4.81
CA ASP A 112 -16.28 -17.76 -4.68
C ASP A 112 -16.24 -16.84 -5.91
N SER A 113 -17.40 -16.42 -6.40
CA SER A 113 -17.52 -15.45 -7.50
C SER A 113 -17.52 -14.00 -7.02
N ALA A 114 -17.49 -13.76 -5.71
CA ALA A 114 -17.49 -12.42 -5.16
C ALA A 114 -16.09 -11.81 -5.18
N LEU A 115 -16.05 -10.52 -5.50
CA LEU A 115 -14.98 -9.60 -5.13
C LEU A 115 -15.34 -8.94 -3.81
N TYR A 116 -14.44 -8.93 -2.85
CA TYR A 116 -14.65 -8.38 -1.51
C TYR A 116 -13.98 -7.02 -1.46
N VAL A 117 -14.79 -5.94 -1.46
CA VAL A 117 -14.28 -4.58 -1.42
C VAL A 117 -14.17 -4.11 0.02
N VAL A 118 -12.99 -3.65 0.39
CA VAL A 118 -12.69 -3.05 1.70
C VAL A 118 -13.03 -1.57 1.64
N LEU A 119 -13.88 -1.13 2.55
CA LEU A 119 -14.21 0.28 2.72
C LEU A 119 -13.47 0.82 3.93
N GLN A 120 -12.77 1.94 3.76
CA GLN A 120 -11.92 2.56 4.79
C GLN A 120 -12.64 2.74 6.12
N GLY A 121 -13.95 3.01 6.10
CA GLY A 121 -14.81 3.19 7.29
C GLY A 121 -15.04 1.93 8.11
N GLY A 122 -14.46 0.76 7.77
CA GLY A 122 -14.48 -0.44 8.60
C GLY A 122 -15.36 -1.58 8.09
N THR A 123 -15.90 -1.52 6.88
CA THR A 123 -16.76 -2.60 6.37
C THR A 123 -16.13 -3.30 5.15
N ILE A 124 -16.43 -4.61 5.01
CA ILE A 124 -16.11 -5.39 3.83
C ILE A 124 -17.41 -5.76 3.13
N VAL A 125 -17.52 -5.41 1.84
CA VAL A 125 -18.71 -5.58 1.02
C VAL A 125 -18.43 -6.58 -0.12
N PRO A 126 -19.16 -7.71 -0.21
CA PRO A 126 -19.04 -8.61 -1.34
C PRO A 126 -19.76 -8.02 -2.55
N VAL A 127 -19.09 -8.02 -3.70
CA VAL A 127 -19.65 -7.59 -4.99
C VAL A 127 -19.71 -8.78 -5.93
N ARG A 128 -20.88 -9.07 -6.49
CA ARG A 128 -21.12 -10.14 -7.48
C ARG A 128 -21.76 -9.55 -8.72
N ASP A 129 -21.15 -9.78 -9.86
CA ASP A 129 -21.65 -9.28 -11.16
C ASP A 129 -21.96 -7.77 -11.15
N GLY A 130 -21.10 -6.99 -10.47
CA GLY A 130 -21.27 -5.54 -10.34
C GLY A 130 -22.34 -5.11 -9.32
N VAL A 131 -22.89 -6.02 -8.53
CA VAL A 131 -23.90 -5.72 -7.51
C VAL A 131 -23.32 -5.88 -6.12
N ALA A 132 -23.33 -4.80 -5.34
CA ALA A 132 -22.89 -4.80 -3.94
C ALA A 132 -23.93 -5.52 -3.06
N GLY A 133 -23.43 -6.43 -2.21
CA GLY A 133 -24.23 -7.11 -1.19
C GLY A 133 -24.24 -6.34 0.14
N SER A 134 -24.84 -6.95 1.17
CA SER A 134 -24.69 -6.44 2.53
C SER A 134 -23.28 -6.70 3.05
N PRO A 135 -22.74 -5.82 3.94
CA PRO A 135 -21.44 -6.06 4.57
C PRO A 135 -21.33 -7.44 5.21
N VAL A 136 -20.19 -8.10 5.01
CA VAL A 136 -19.85 -9.43 5.56
C VAL A 136 -18.95 -9.35 6.79
N LEU A 137 -18.34 -8.18 7.01
CA LEU A 137 -17.61 -7.79 8.22
C LEU A 137 -17.89 -6.31 8.47
N ASP A 138 -18.06 -5.92 9.72
CA ASP A 138 -18.23 -4.53 10.16
C ASP A 138 -17.40 -4.30 11.44
N LEU A 139 -16.31 -3.53 11.29
CA LEU A 139 -15.39 -3.12 12.35
C LEU A 139 -15.55 -1.63 12.70
N SER A 140 -16.52 -0.91 12.10
CA SER A 140 -16.68 0.54 12.26
C SER A 140 -16.82 1.00 13.72
N GLY A 141 -17.25 0.10 14.62
CA GLY A 141 -17.39 0.37 16.04
C GLY A 141 -16.09 0.29 16.87
N ILE A 142 -15.00 -0.21 16.30
CA ILE A 142 -13.73 -0.48 17.02
C ILE A 142 -12.50 0.15 16.38
N ILE A 143 -12.65 0.80 15.21
CA ILE A 143 -11.56 1.43 14.47
C ILE A 143 -11.65 2.94 14.51
N VAL A 144 -10.53 3.62 14.27
CA VAL A 144 -10.50 5.00 13.79
C VAL A 144 -10.31 4.99 12.28
N SER A 145 -10.90 5.96 11.57
CA SER A 145 -10.81 6.06 10.12
C SER A 145 -10.75 7.52 9.67
N GLY A 146 -10.05 7.77 8.57
CA GLY A 146 -9.85 9.07 7.95
C GLY A 146 -8.36 9.37 7.76
N GLY A 147 -8.02 10.23 6.80
CA GLY A 147 -6.65 10.32 6.31
C GLY A 147 -6.22 8.95 5.78
N GLU A 148 -5.13 8.42 6.32
CA GLU A 148 -4.65 7.07 5.97
C GLU A 148 -5.15 5.97 6.92
N GLN A 149 -5.76 6.33 8.06
CA GLN A 149 -6.27 5.37 9.05
C GLN A 149 -7.60 4.74 8.61
N GLY A 150 -7.86 3.50 9.05
CA GLY A 150 -9.10 2.79 8.75
C GLY A 150 -8.94 1.29 8.70
N LEU A 151 -9.88 0.63 8.02
CA LEU A 151 -9.73 -0.75 7.54
C LEU A 151 -9.02 -0.66 6.18
N LEU A 152 -7.79 -1.18 6.08
CA LEU A 152 -6.88 -0.84 4.99
C LEU A 152 -6.52 -2.02 4.08
N GLY A 153 -6.60 -3.25 4.58
CA GLY A 153 -6.20 -4.42 3.80
C GLY A 153 -6.99 -5.67 4.15
N LEU A 154 -7.10 -6.57 3.16
CA LEU A 154 -7.75 -7.86 3.25
C LEU A 154 -7.00 -8.91 2.45
N ALA A 155 -6.63 -10.01 3.08
CA ALA A 155 -6.13 -11.19 2.37
C ALA A 155 -6.91 -12.44 2.78
N PHE A 156 -7.32 -13.27 1.83
CA PHE A 156 -7.86 -14.59 2.11
C PHE A 156 -6.74 -15.62 2.14
N HIS A 157 -6.81 -16.56 3.10
CA HIS A 157 -5.89 -17.68 3.09
C HIS A 157 -6.11 -18.53 1.83
N THR A 158 -5.03 -18.94 1.20
CA THR A 158 -5.05 -19.63 -0.10
C THR A 158 -5.81 -20.97 -0.10
N THR A 159 -5.87 -21.66 1.05
CA THR A 159 -6.45 -23.01 1.17
C THR A 159 -7.36 -23.21 2.38
N LYS A 160 -7.31 -22.35 3.40
CA LYS A 160 -8.13 -22.46 4.61
C LYS A 160 -9.30 -21.44 4.56
N PRO A 161 -10.42 -21.70 5.25
CA PRO A 161 -11.54 -20.75 5.33
C PRO A 161 -11.24 -19.62 6.33
N LEU A 162 -10.16 -18.89 6.10
CA LEU A 162 -9.65 -17.82 6.93
C LEU A 162 -9.39 -16.56 6.09
N ALA A 163 -9.54 -15.41 6.70
CA ALA A 163 -9.16 -14.13 6.14
C ALA A 163 -8.39 -13.31 7.19
N TYR A 164 -7.55 -12.42 6.69
CA TYR A 164 -6.72 -11.52 7.47
C TYR A 164 -7.05 -10.09 7.09
N VAL A 165 -7.17 -9.23 8.08
CA VAL A 165 -7.45 -7.81 7.89
C VAL A 165 -6.40 -6.97 8.58
N ASN A 166 -6.10 -5.81 7.98
CA ASN A 166 -5.29 -4.76 8.58
C ASN A 166 -6.21 -3.58 8.88
N TYR A 167 -6.21 -3.11 10.12
CA TYR A 167 -6.98 -1.94 10.51
C TYR A 167 -6.30 -1.11 11.59
N THR A 168 -6.70 0.16 11.69
CA THR A 168 -6.28 1.06 12.77
C THR A 168 -7.29 0.98 13.91
N ASN A 169 -6.85 0.55 15.11
CA ASN A 169 -7.71 0.42 16.28
C ASN A 169 -8.09 1.78 16.91
N GLY A 170 -8.86 1.76 17.99
CA GLY A 170 -9.32 2.96 18.70
C GLY A 170 -8.21 3.81 19.34
N ASP A 171 -7.02 3.25 19.54
CA ASP A 171 -5.85 3.95 20.08
C ASP A 171 -4.96 4.55 18.97
N GLY A 172 -5.26 4.23 17.70
CA GLY A 172 -4.51 4.67 16.53
C GLY A 172 -3.46 3.68 16.04
N ASP A 173 -3.35 2.50 16.67
CA ASP A 173 -2.35 1.49 16.34
C ASP A 173 -2.82 0.54 15.24
N THR A 174 -1.87 0.00 14.48
CA THR A 174 -2.16 -1.02 13.47
C THR A 174 -2.40 -2.37 14.12
N VAL A 175 -3.50 -3.02 13.73
CA VAL A 175 -3.81 -4.41 14.10
C VAL A 175 -3.94 -5.28 12.86
N ILE A 176 -3.24 -6.42 12.88
CA ILE A 176 -3.43 -7.50 11.92
C ILE A 176 -4.23 -8.60 12.62
N ALA A 177 -5.45 -8.88 12.14
CA ALA A 177 -6.35 -9.85 12.75
C ALA A 177 -6.83 -10.91 11.75
N GLU A 178 -6.99 -12.15 12.26
CA GLU A 178 -7.56 -13.30 11.54
C GLU A 178 -9.03 -13.47 11.88
N TYR A 179 -9.82 -13.86 10.87
CA TYR A 179 -11.22 -14.23 11.00
C TYR A 179 -11.51 -15.54 10.28
N ALA A 180 -12.33 -16.40 10.86
CA ALA A 180 -12.94 -17.50 10.14
C ALA A 180 -13.99 -17.00 9.15
N VAL A 181 -14.00 -17.58 7.95
CA VAL A 181 -14.92 -17.21 6.87
C VAL A 181 -15.75 -18.41 6.49
N SER A 182 -17.07 -18.26 6.55
CA SER A 182 -18.03 -19.31 6.16
C SER A 182 -18.04 -19.53 4.64
N SER A 183 -18.67 -20.64 4.20
CA SER A 183 -18.74 -20.97 2.77
C SER A 183 -19.45 -19.92 1.93
N ASN A 184 -20.39 -19.14 2.51
CA ASN A 184 -21.08 -18.05 1.83
C ASN A 184 -20.34 -16.69 1.87
N GLY A 185 -19.12 -16.66 2.44
CA GLY A 185 -18.28 -15.45 2.51
C GLY A 185 -18.49 -14.55 3.71
N THR A 186 -19.35 -14.96 4.67
CA THR A 186 -19.55 -14.19 5.91
C THR A 186 -18.42 -14.47 6.90
N PHE A 187 -17.87 -13.42 7.48
CA PHE A 187 -16.86 -13.50 8.54
C PHE A 187 -17.56 -13.79 9.87
N ASP A 188 -16.91 -14.57 10.72
CA ASP A 188 -17.37 -14.81 12.10
C ASP A 188 -16.66 -13.84 13.07
N PRO A 189 -17.32 -12.79 13.57
CA PRO A 189 -16.69 -11.84 14.50
C PRO A 189 -16.23 -12.48 15.81
N ALA A 190 -16.84 -13.60 16.22
CA ALA A 190 -16.45 -14.31 17.44
C ALA A 190 -15.15 -15.11 17.29
N SER A 191 -14.69 -15.31 16.06
CA SER A 191 -13.43 -16.01 15.75
C SER A 191 -12.24 -15.05 15.67
N ALA A 192 -12.44 -13.76 15.88
CA ALA A 192 -11.38 -12.76 15.79
C ALA A 192 -10.15 -13.14 16.63
N ARG A 193 -8.98 -13.10 16.01
CA ARG A 193 -7.69 -13.40 16.66
C ARG A 193 -6.64 -12.41 16.16
N ASP A 194 -6.15 -11.57 17.06
CA ASP A 194 -5.09 -10.63 16.73
C ASP A 194 -3.75 -11.39 16.54
N LEU A 195 -3.07 -11.13 15.44
CA LEU A 195 -1.75 -11.66 15.12
C LEU A 195 -0.67 -10.69 15.57
N LEU A 196 -0.79 -9.44 15.15
CA LEU A 196 0.16 -8.37 15.44
C LEU A 196 -0.60 -7.11 15.86
N THR A 197 -0.08 -6.41 16.86
CA THR A 197 -0.40 -5.02 17.15
C THR A 197 0.88 -4.21 17.08
N ILE A 198 0.88 -3.13 16.32
CA ILE A 198 2.05 -2.29 16.05
C ILE A 198 1.69 -0.85 16.41
N ASP A 199 2.39 -0.31 17.41
CA ASP A 199 2.20 1.07 17.86
C ASP A 199 2.49 2.04 16.70
N GLN A 200 1.58 2.99 16.46
CA GLN A 200 1.70 4.01 15.43
C GLN A 200 1.93 5.37 16.08
N PRO A 201 3.10 5.98 15.86
CA PRO A 201 3.40 7.27 16.48
C PRO A 201 2.62 8.44 15.87
N TYR A 202 2.17 8.29 14.62
CA TYR A 202 1.43 9.31 13.86
C TYR A 202 0.25 8.67 13.11
N ALA A 203 -0.66 9.52 12.62
CA ALA A 203 -1.89 9.08 11.94
C ALA A 203 -1.70 8.82 10.43
N ASN A 204 -0.50 8.96 9.91
CA ASN A 204 -0.16 8.77 8.49
C ASN A 204 0.96 7.73 8.32
N HIS A 205 1.22 7.33 7.09
CA HIS A 205 2.14 6.26 6.67
C HIS A 205 1.78 4.92 7.33
N ASN A 206 0.48 4.59 7.28
CA ASN A 206 -0.02 3.35 7.85
C ASN A 206 0.29 2.12 6.98
N GLY A 207 0.55 2.31 5.67
CA GLY A 207 0.65 1.19 4.73
C GLY A 207 -0.66 0.43 4.68
N GLY A 208 -0.64 -0.82 5.11
CA GLY A 208 -1.84 -1.59 5.43
C GLY A 208 -2.20 -2.71 4.47
N ASN A 209 -1.52 -2.82 3.34
CA ASN A 209 -1.77 -3.92 2.41
C ASN A 209 -1.33 -5.27 2.98
N LEU A 210 -2.10 -6.30 2.67
CA LEU A 210 -1.87 -7.70 3.03
C LEU A 210 -1.95 -8.57 1.77
N GLU A 211 -0.97 -9.46 1.59
CA GLU A 211 -1.02 -10.43 0.50
C GLU A 211 -0.30 -11.73 0.87
N PHE A 212 -0.79 -12.87 0.39
CA PHE A 212 -0.07 -14.11 0.47
C PHE A 212 0.92 -14.22 -0.69
N GLY A 213 2.20 -14.31 -0.35
CA GLY A 213 3.24 -14.52 -1.34
C GLY A 213 3.15 -15.90 -2.04
N PRO A 214 3.90 -16.10 -3.12
CA PRO A 214 3.95 -17.37 -3.85
C PRO A 214 4.46 -18.55 -3.01
N ASP A 215 5.11 -18.25 -1.88
CA ASP A 215 5.60 -19.20 -0.88
C ASP A 215 4.54 -19.59 0.18
N GLY A 216 3.36 -18.95 0.12
CA GLY A 216 2.22 -19.24 1.00
C GLY A 216 2.29 -18.57 2.38
N TYR A 217 3.23 -17.65 2.62
CA TYR A 217 3.30 -16.84 3.83
C TYR A 217 2.57 -15.51 3.64
N LEU A 218 2.16 -14.89 4.76
CA LEU A 218 1.49 -13.59 4.75
C LEU A 218 2.53 -12.48 4.78
N TYR A 219 2.46 -11.60 3.78
CA TYR A 219 3.24 -10.37 3.69
C TYR A 219 2.40 -9.17 4.13
N ILE A 220 3.05 -8.21 4.79
CA ILE A 220 2.40 -7.06 5.40
C ILE A 220 3.27 -5.83 5.09
N GLY A 221 2.72 -4.86 4.37
CA GLY A 221 3.38 -3.58 4.12
C GLY A 221 3.14 -2.62 5.28
N MET A 222 4.22 -2.12 5.89
CA MET A 222 4.18 -1.18 7.01
C MET A 222 4.92 0.09 6.66
N GLY A 223 4.24 1.22 6.78
CA GLY A 223 4.89 2.52 6.67
C GLY A 223 5.85 2.81 7.83
N ASP A 224 6.64 3.88 7.71
CA ASP A 224 7.66 4.28 8.71
C ASP A 224 7.06 4.85 10.02
N GLY A 225 5.73 4.91 10.09
CA GLY A 225 4.96 5.39 11.23
C GLY A 225 4.62 6.88 11.15
N GLY A 226 4.98 7.57 10.05
CA GLY A 226 4.48 8.90 9.73
C GLY A 226 5.39 10.06 10.06
N SER A 227 4.84 11.27 9.96
CA SER A 227 5.54 12.54 9.97
C SER A 227 6.46 12.76 8.76
N ALA A 228 7.25 13.83 8.76
CA ALA A 228 8.12 14.16 7.64
C ALA A 228 9.56 13.64 7.86
N GLY A 229 10.11 12.97 6.84
CA GLY A 229 11.53 12.62 6.78
C GLY A 229 11.99 11.54 7.74
N ASP A 230 11.09 10.66 8.19
CA ASP A 230 11.39 9.57 9.13
C ASP A 230 12.17 10.09 10.38
N PRO A 231 11.51 10.90 11.24
CA PRO A 231 12.21 11.65 12.27
C PRO A 231 12.89 10.76 13.31
N GLU A 232 12.38 9.56 13.56
CA GLU A 232 12.95 8.57 14.47
C GLU A 232 13.84 7.54 13.77
N ARG A 233 14.07 7.66 12.44
CA ARG A 233 14.91 6.74 11.65
C ARG A 233 14.46 5.29 11.71
N ARG A 234 13.14 5.07 11.65
CA ARG A 234 12.51 3.76 11.81
C ARG A 234 12.69 2.86 10.60
N ALA A 235 12.68 3.44 9.40
CA ALA A 235 12.68 2.66 8.15
C ALA A 235 13.89 1.72 8.04
N LEU A 236 15.08 2.12 8.48
CA LEU A 236 16.31 1.29 8.51
C LEU A 236 16.57 0.63 9.86
N ASN A 237 15.78 0.93 10.90
CA ASN A 237 15.97 0.34 12.23
C ASN A 237 15.36 -1.08 12.28
N VAL A 238 16.19 -2.10 12.23
CA VAL A 238 15.74 -3.51 12.25
C VAL A 238 15.17 -3.98 13.59
N SER A 239 15.23 -3.17 14.66
CA SER A 239 14.59 -3.49 15.95
C SER A 239 13.10 -3.15 16.00
N GLU A 240 12.57 -2.51 14.94
CA GLU A 240 11.19 -2.05 14.81
C GLU A 240 10.51 -2.65 13.57
N LEU A 241 9.17 -2.64 13.56
CA LEU A 241 8.38 -3.20 12.45
C LEU A 241 7.91 -2.14 11.45
N LEU A 242 8.09 -0.85 11.76
CA LEU A 242 7.71 0.26 10.89
C LEU A 242 8.73 0.50 9.78
N GLY A 243 8.25 0.91 8.60
CA GLY A 243 9.07 1.12 7.40
C GLY A 243 9.59 -0.19 6.77
N LYS A 244 8.76 -1.22 6.76
CA LYS A 244 9.15 -2.61 6.44
C LYS A 244 8.14 -3.31 5.53
N MET A 245 8.64 -4.26 4.78
CA MET A 245 7.85 -5.44 4.43
C MET A 245 8.05 -6.50 5.49
N LEU A 246 6.98 -7.01 6.09
CA LEU A 246 7.02 -8.11 7.05
C LEU A 246 6.55 -9.41 6.38
N ARG A 247 7.01 -10.56 6.88
CA ARG A 247 6.59 -11.88 6.40
C ARG A 247 6.44 -12.85 7.57
N ILE A 248 5.24 -13.39 7.73
CA ILE A 248 4.89 -14.32 8.81
C ILE A 248 4.13 -15.54 8.28
N ASP A 249 4.18 -16.65 9.01
CA ASP A 249 3.23 -17.75 8.87
C ASP A 249 2.11 -17.51 9.89
N PRO A 250 0.88 -17.19 9.47
CA PRO A 250 -0.21 -16.88 10.39
C PRO A 250 -0.74 -18.10 11.16
N THR A 251 -0.13 -19.27 10.97
CA THR A 251 -0.45 -20.49 11.71
C THR A 251 0.02 -20.37 13.16
N PRO A 252 -0.87 -20.50 14.17
CA PRO A 252 -0.49 -20.43 15.55
C PRO A 252 0.37 -21.62 15.99
N ASP A 253 1.27 -21.41 16.96
CA ASP A 253 2.05 -22.47 17.62
C ASP A 253 1.98 -22.27 19.15
N GLY A 254 1.21 -23.13 19.80
CA GLY A 254 0.90 -22.99 21.23
C GLY A 254 0.21 -21.67 21.54
N ASP A 255 0.83 -20.85 22.39
CA ASP A 255 0.33 -19.51 22.76
C ASP A 255 0.79 -18.41 21.77
N GLN A 256 1.62 -18.75 20.78
CA GLN A 256 2.06 -17.79 19.77
C GLN A 256 0.98 -17.63 18.68
N PRO A 257 0.56 -16.40 18.37
CA PRO A 257 -0.50 -16.16 17.38
C PRO A 257 -0.06 -16.42 15.93
N TYR A 258 1.22 -16.44 15.65
CA TYR A 258 1.83 -16.75 14.35
C TYR A 258 3.23 -17.36 14.57
N THR A 259 3.84 -17.85 13.50
CA THR A 259 5.25 -18.30 13.52
C THR A 259 6.08 -17.52 12.51
N ILE A 260 7.40 -17.57 12.70
CA ILE A 260 8.35 -16.91 11.80
C ILE A 260 8.93 -17.96 10.84
N PRO A 261 8.82 -17.74 9.51
CA PRO A 261 9.50 -18.58 8.54
C PRO A 261 11.02 -18.59 8.78
N ALA A 262 11.60 -19.80 8.83
CA ALA A 262 13.01 -19.98 9.24
C ALA A 262 14.01 -19.30 8.29
N ASP A 263 13.59 -19.01 7.08
CA ASP A 263 14.39 -18.34 6.04
C ASP A 263 14.18 -16.82 5.99
N ASN A 264 13.43 -16.21 6.92
CA ASN A 264 13.41 -14.76 7.05
C ASN A 264 14.83 -14.23 7.32
N PRO A 265 15.23 -13.12 6.66
CA PRO A 265 16.63 -12.70 6.64
C PRO A 265 17.19 -12.28 8.00
N PHE A 266 16.31 -11.89 8.94
CA PHE A 266 16.72 -11.40 10.26
C PHE A 266 16.53 -12.42 11.39
N VAL A 267 16.17 -13.66 11.08
CA VAL A 267 16.12 -14.76 12.05
C VAL A 267 17.51 -15.01 12.64
N GLY A 268 17.63 -14.95 13.98
CA GLY A 268 18.90 -15.14 14.69
C GLY A 268 19.86 -13.95 14.63
N VAL A 269 19.41 -12.79 14.13
CA VAL A 269 20.18 -11.55 14.17
C VAL A 269 19.86 -10.83 15.49
N ASP A 270 20.88 -10.61 16.31
CA ASP A 270 20.74 -9.97 17.63
C ASP A 270 20.13 -8.57 17.51
N GLY A 271 19.04 -8.33 18.24
CA GLY A 271 18.34 -7.05 18.30
C GLY A 271 17.41 -6.77 17.09
N ALA A 272 17.37 -7.65 16.09
CA ALA A 272 16.47 -7.49 14.96
C ALA A 272 15.13 -8.20 15.19
N ARG A 273 14.08 -7.65 14.57
CA ARG A 273 12.75 -8.27 14.52
C ARG A 273 12.74 -9.35 13.43
N PRO A 274 12.47 -10.61 13.80
CA PRO A 274 12.54 -11.73 12.85
C PRO A 274 11.40 -11.74 11.82
N GLU A 275 10.35 -10.96 12.02
CA GLU A 275 9.25 -10.76 11.08
C GLU A 275 9.69 -10.04 9.80
N ILE A 276 10.78 -9.29 9.84
CA ILE A 276 11.22 -8.42 8.74
C ILE A 276 11.66 -9.25 7.55
N TRP A 277 11.09 -8.90 6.37
CA TRP A 277 11.49 -9.41 5.06
C TRP A 277 12.42 -8.44 4.33
N SER A 278 12.03 -7.15 4.25
CA SER A 278 12.85 -6.06 3.70
C SER A 278 12.66 -4.78 4.50
N VAL A 279 13.60 -3.83 4.33
CA VAL A 279 13.68 -2.57 5.08
C VAL A 279 13.71 -1.37 4.12
N GLY A 280 13.60 -0.16 4.67
CA GLY A 280 13.81 1.06 3.91
C GLY A 280 12.62 1.47 3.06
N LEU A 281 11.40 1.22 3.54
CA LEU A 281 10.15 1.67 2.93
C LEU A 281 9.60 2.85 3.72
N ARG A 282 8.96 3.81 3.01
CA ARG A 282 8.33 4.97 3.63
C ARG A 282 6.85 4.73 3.95
N ASN A 283 6.08 4.46 2.94
CA ASN A 283 4.65 4.16 3.04
C ASN A 283 4.22 3.24 1.89
N PRO A 284 4.58 1.95 1.94
CA PRO A 284 4.25 0.97 0.90
C PRO A 284 2.74 0.75 0.90
N TRP A 285 2.02 1.64 0.20
CA TRP A 285 0.56 1.73 0.24
C TRP A 285 -0.09 0.48 -0.36
N ARG A 286 0.35 0.10 -1.58
CA ARG A 286 -0.04 -1.18 -2.19
C ARG A 286 1.18 -1.89 -2.76
N PHE A 287 1.21 -3.19 -2.57
CA PHE A 287 2.16 -4.08 -3.19
C PHE A 287 1.43 -5.30 -3.73
N THR A 288 2.05 -6.00 -4.66
CA THR A 288 1.50 -7.24 -5.21
C THR A 288 2.61 -8.20 -5.63
N PHE A 289 2.26 -9.49 -5.67
CA PHE A 289 3.08 -10.51 -6.31
C PHE A 289 2.50 -10.83 -7.69
N ASP A 290 3.28 -10.61 -8.74
CA ASP A 290 2.89 -11.06 -10.07
C ASP A 290 2.58 -12.56 -10.05
N SER A 291 1.33 -12.91 -10.33
CA SER A 291 0.84 -14.30 -10.26
C SER A 291 1.55 -15.25 -11.24
N ALA A 292 2.21 -14.75 -12.27
CA ALA A 292 2.94 -15.56 -13.26
C ALA A 292 4.42 -15.75 -12.92
N THR A 293 5.08 -14.73 -12.36
CA THR A 293 6.52 -14.75 -12.08
C THR A 293 6.86 -14.84 -10.60
N GLY A 294 5.93 -14.40 -9.74
CA GLY A 294 6.13 -14.24 -8.31
C GLY A 294 6.95 -13.01 -7.95
N ASP A 295 7.22 -12.13 -8.89
CA ASP A 295 7.96 -10.89 -8.65
C ASP A 295 7.14 -9.94 -7.79
N LEU A 296 7.77 -9.33 -6.79
CA LEU A 296 7.16 -8.38 -5.86
C LEU A 296 7.27 -6.97 -6.44
N TRP A 297 6.13 -6.31 -6.63
CA TRP A 297 6.01 -4.92 -7.01
C TRP A 297 5.47 -4.12 -5.83
N ILE A 298 6.03 -2.93 -5.57
CA ILE A 298 5.64 -2.07 -4.45
C ILE A 298 5.45 -0.66 -4.98
N GLY A 299 4.33 -0.02 -4.63
CA GLY A 299 4.15 1.42 -4.74
C GLY A 299 4.47 2.04 -3.39
N ASP A 300 5.60 2.71 -3.27
CA ASP A 300 6.03 3.36 -2.03
C ASP A 300 5.89 4.87 -2.15
N VAL A 301 5.05 5.45 -1.30
CA VAL A 301 4.70 6.88 -1.36
C VAL A 301 5.87 7.73 -0.89
N GLY A 302 6.31 8.64 -1.73
CA GLY A 302 7.41 9.55 -1.48
C GLY A 302 7.12 10.68 -0.48
N GLN A 303 8.14 11.47 -0.14
CA GLN A 303 8.02 12.52 0.87
C GLN A 303 7.48 13.83 0.31
N GLY A 304 8.00 14.30 -0.80
CA GLY A 304 7.63 15.62 -1.29
C GLY A 304 8.18 16.01 -2.65
N GLU A 305 9.07 15.21 -3.21
CA GLU A 305 9.64 15.47 -4.55
C GLU A 305 9.48 14.29 -5.50
N TRP A 306 9.53 13.05 -5.02
CA TRP A 306 9.53 11.85 -5.85
C TRP A 306 8.60 10.76 -5.34
N GLU A 307 7.88 10.12 -6.23
CA GLU A 307 7.14 8.88 -6.03
C GLU A 307 7.87 7.73 -6.68
N GLU A 308 7.75 6.49 -6.12
CA GLU A 308 8.51 5.36 -6.62
C GLU A 308 7.71 4.07 -6.75
N ILE A 309 8.14 3.25 -7.73
CA ILE A 309 7.73 1.86 -7.89
C ILE A 309 8.97 0.99 -7.76
N ASP A 310 8.93 0.09 -6.79
CA ASP A 310 9.98 -0.89 -6.57
C ASP A 310 9.65 -2.23 -7.20
N LEU A 311 10.71 -2.93 -7.60
CA LEU A 311 10.63 -4.30 -8.11
C LEU A 311 11.66 -5.20 -7.43
N ALA A 312 11.19 -6.28 -6.82
CA ALA A 312 12.04 -7.33 -6.31
C ALA A 312 11.71 -8.66 -7.02
N ARG A 313 12.59 -9.06 -7.94
CA ARG A 313 12.35 -10.28 -8.73
C ARG A 313 12.54 -11.55 -7.90
N THR A 314 11.67 -12.52 -8.12
CA THR A 314 11.73 -13.83 -7.46
C THR A 314 13.08 -14.53 -7.69
N VAL A 315 13.63 -14.41 -8.91
CA VAL A 315 14.94 -15.01 -9.26
C VAL A 315 16.10 -14.40 -8.48
N ASP A 316 15.94 -13.18 -7.95
CA ASP A 316 16.93 -12.46 -7.16
C ASP A 316 16.59 -12.52 -5.63
N GLY A 317 15.61 -13.33 -5.24
CA GLY A 317 15.23 -13.55 -3.84
C GLY A 317 13.94 -12.88 -3.39
N GLY A 318 13.17 -12.24 -4.30
CA GLY A 318 11.82 -11.73 -4.04
C GLY A 318 11.74 -10.71 -2.89
N GLY A 319 12.74 -9.85 -2.75
CA GLY A 319 12.80 -8.83 -1.70
C GLY A 319 13.50 -9.26 -0.40
N ARG A 320 13.96 -10.51 -0.29
CA ARG A 320 14.59 -11.04 0.93
C ARG A 320 15.83 -10.24 1.36
N GLY A 321 15.72 -9.49 2.47
CA GLY A 321 16.83 -8.70 3.04
C GLY A 321 17.19 -7.45 2.24
N LEU A 322 16.37 -7.06 1.26
CA LEU A 322 16.60 -5.83 0.49
C LEU A 322 16.39 -4.59 1.35
N ASN A 323 17.11 -3.53 0.99
CA ASN A 323 16.93 -2.17 1.48
C ASN A 323 16.45 -1.31 0.31
N PHE A 324 15.22 -0.80 0.37
CA PHE A 324 14.61 0.03 -0.66
C PHE A 324 14.98 1.52 -0.57
N GLY A 325 15.75 1.91 0.45
CA GLY A 325 16.47 3.20 0.46
C GLY A 325 15.93 4.25 1.41
N TRP A 326 14.65 4.26 1.74
CA TRP A 326 14.12 5.24 2.68
C TRP A 326 14.72 5.04 4.08
N SER A 327 15.14 6.06 4.83
CA SER A 327 15.06 7.49 4.50
C SER A 327 16.42 8.07 4.04
N ALA A 328 17.35 7.23 3.56
CA ALA A 328 18.58 7.71 2.94
C ALA A 328 18.32 8.32 1.56
N PHE A 329 17.32 7.81 0.86
CA PHE A 329 16.89 8.25 -0.45
C PHE A 329 15.37 8.48 -0.48
N GLU A 330 14.91 9.36 -1.38
CA GLU A 330 13.57 9.49 -1.90
C GLU A 330 13.67 9.22 -3.41
N GLY A 331 13.08 8.13 -3.89
CA GLY A 331 13.41 7.62 -5.22
C GLY A 331 14.90 7.29 -5.37
N THR A 332 15.53 7.78 -6.41
CA THR A 332 16.99 7.66 -6.62
C THR A 332 17.78 8.84 -6.01
N HIS A 333 17.10 9.78 -5.34
CA HIS A 333 17.63 11.05 -4.89
C HIS A 333 18.04 11.00 -3.41
N ARG A 334 19.24 11.48 -3.07
CA ARG A 334 19.73 11.53 -1.70
C ARG A 334 18.84 12.43 -0.85
N PHE A 335 18.33 11.90 0.29
CA PHE A 335 17.43 12.63 1.17
C PHE A 335 18.07 12.87 2.55
N ASN A 336 18.22 11.88 3.42
CA ASN A 336 18.86 12.05 4.73
C ASN A 336 20.32 11.66 4.69
N ASP A 337 21.24 12.62 4.86
CA ASP A 337 22.69 12.39 4.84
C ASP A 337 23.20 11.58 6.04
N ASP A 338 22.46 11.50 7.13
CA ASP A 338 22.79 10.75 8.35
C ASP A 338 22.39 9.26 8.25
N GLN A 339 21.73 8.84 7.16
CA GLN A 339 21.34 7.47 6.94
C GLN A 339 22.31 6.73 6.00
N ALA A 340 22.48 5.42 6.27
CA ALA A 340 23.34 4.56 5.45
C ALA A 340 22.79 4.46 4.01
N ALA A 341 23.70 4.61 3.05
CA ALA A 341 23.40 4.57 1.62
C ALA A 341 23.97 3.32 0.92
N ASP A 342 24.45 2.36 1.69
CA ASP A 342 25.08 1.16 1.15
C ASP A 342 24.05 0.08 0.84
N ALA A 343 24.26 -0.66 -0.26
CA ALA A 343 23.43 -1.79 -0.67
C ALA A 343 21.93 -1.47 -0.83
N VAL A 344 21.62 -0.27 -1.34
CA VAL A 344 20.24 0.15 -1.64
C VAL A 344 19.79 -0.44 -2.96
N THR A 345 18.58 -0.96 -2.99
CA THR A 345 17.86 -1.35 -4.21
C THR A 345 17.09 -0.13 -4.68
N MET A 346 17.49 0.44 -5.80
CA MET A 346 16.82 1.60 -6.39
C MET A 346 15.52 1.19 -7.06
N PRO A 347 14.50 2.09 -7.10
CA PRO A 347 13.24 1.83 -7.77
C PRO A 347 13.43 1.54 -9.27
N ILE A 348 12.54 0.72 -9.83
CA ILE A 348 12.52 0.49 -11.27
C ILE A 348 11.92 1.67 -12.03
N PHE A 349 11.10 2.46 -11.36
CA PHE A 349 10.45 3.65 -11.91
C PHE A 349 10.20 4.68 -10.81
N GLU A 350 10.43 5.94 -11.14
CA GLU A 350 10.12 7.09 -10.29
C GLU A 350 9.52 8.23 -11.11
N TYR A 351 8.78 9.13 -10.47
CA TYR A 351 8.26 10.35 -11.09
C TYR A 351 8.20 11.50 -10.09
N GLU A 352 8.46 12.71 -10.60
CA GLU A 352 8.49 13.94 -9.81
C GLU A 352 7.07 14.37 -9.40
N HIS A 353 6.91 14.91 -8.19
CA HIS A 353 5.68 15.54 -7.75
C HIS A 353 5.28 16.71 -8.66
N GLY A 354 3.99 16.84 -8.96
CA GLY A 354 3.47 17.88 -9.83
C GLY A 354 2.32 17.40 -10.71
N GLU A 355 2.45 17.59 -12.02
CA GLU A 355 1.41 17.16 -12.98
C GLU A 355 1.29 15.63 -13.05
N ALA A 356 2.37 14.90 -12.78
CA ALA A 356 2.38 13.43 -12.79
C ALA A 356 1.68 12.83 -11.56
N GLY A 357 1.72 13.53 -10.42
CA GLY A 357 1.08 13.08 -9.20
C GLY A 357 1.72 13.60 -7.94
N CYS A 358 1.34 13.04 -6.78
CA CYS A 358 1.90 13.37 -5.48
C CYS A 358 1.72 12.25 -4.44
N SER A 359 1.16 11.11 -4.83
CA SER A 359 0.94 9.97 -3.93
C SER A 359 0.63 8.73 -4.76
N VAL A 360 1.63 7.89 -4.96
CA VAL A 360 1.48 6.64 -5.69
C VAL A 360 0.52 5.69 -4.95
N SER A 361 -0.44 5.14 -5.67
CA SER A 361 -1.40 4.18 -5.10
C SER A 361 -0.94 2.72 -5.24
N GLY A 362 0.16 2.48 -5.98
CA GLY A 362 0.55 1.14 -6.37
C GLY A 362 -0.46 0.48 -7.33
N GLY A 363 -0.36 -0.83 -7.51
CA GLY A 363 -1.18 -1.53 -8.49
C GLY A 363 -0.93 -3.01 -8.57
N ASP A 364 -1.25 -3.63 -9.74
CA ASP A 364 -1.15 -5.07 -9.94
C ASP A 364 -0.76 -5.40 -11.40
N VAL A 365 -0.30 -6.62 -11.64
CA VAL A 365 0.10 -7.08 -12.97
C VAL A 365 -1.12 -7.63 -13.73
N TYR A 366 -1.33 -7.12 -14.94
CA TYR A 366 -2.46 -7.54 -15.76
C TYR A 366 -2.26 -8.94 -16.37
N HIS A 367 -3.16 -9.86 -16.05
CA HIS A 367 -3.23 -11.20 -16.63
C HIS A 367 -4.60 -11.55 -17.23
N GLY A 368 -5.46 -10.53 -17.36
CA GLY A 368 -6.78 -10.69 -17.95
C GLY A 368 -6.75 -10.95 -19.45
N SER A 369 -7.91 -11.33 -19.98
CA SER A 369 -8.06 -11.64 -21.40
C SER A 369 -8.72 -10.55 -22.23
N GLU A 370 -9.30 -9.52 -21.60
CA GLU A 370 -10.04 -8.47 -22.31
C GLU A 370 -9.12 -7.47 -23.05
N VAL A 371 -7.92 -7.24 -22.51
CA VAL A 371 -6.90 -6.37 -23.12
C VAL A 371 -5.60 -7.18 -23.29
N PRO A 372 -5.51 -8.09 -24.25
CA PRO A 372 -4.35 -9.01 -24.38
C PRO A 372 -3.02 -8.30 -24.54
N SER A 373 -3.04 -7.08 -25.02
CA SER A 373 -1.85 -6.24 -25.20
C SER A 373 -1.25 -5.73 -23.89
N LEU A 374 -2.00 -5.76 -22.79
CA LEU A 374 -1.52 -5.44 -21.43
C LEU A 374 -0.98 -6.66 -20.67
N ALA A 375 -1.06 -7.88 -21.23
CA ALA A 375 -0.64 -9.08 -20.51
C ALA A 375 0.82 -8.97 -20.02
N GLY A 376 1.04 -9.11 -18.70
CA GLY A 376 2.33 -8.98 -18.04
C GLY A 376 2.80 -7.54 -17.81
N TRP A 377 1.96 -6.53 -18.02
CA TRP A 377 2.26 -5.16 -17.63
C TRP A 377 1.80 -4.90 -16.20
N TYR A 378 2.65 -4.28 -15.39
CA TYR A 378 2.25 -3.74 -14.09
C TYR A 378 1.49 -2.44 -14.29
N VAL A 379 0.27 -2.36 -13.76
CA VAL A 379 -0.62 -1.20 -13.90
C VAL A 379 -0.80 -0.57 -12.54
N PHE A 380 -0.44 0.70 -12.42
CA PHE A 380 -0.54 1.48 -11.19
C PHE A 380 -1.17 2.84 -11.42
N SER A 381 -1.46 3.56 -10.36
CA SER A 381 -2.00 4.92 -10.43
C SER A 381 -1.40 5.82 -9.36
N ASP A 382 -1.71 7.10 -9.45
CA ASP A 382 -1.45 8.11 -8.45
C ASP A 382 -2.77 8.69 -7.95
N TYR A 383 -2.91 8.85 -6.64
CA TYR A 383 -4.13 9.33 -5.99
C TYR A 383 -4.48 10.77 -6.38
N CYS A 384 -3.47 11.64 -6.51
CA CYS A 384 -3.65 13.06 -6.78
C CYS A 384 -4.03 13.35 -8.22
N SER A 385 -3.23 12.82 -9.15
CA SER A 385 -3.43 13.04 -10.59
C SER A 385 -4.51 12.13 -11.18
N GLY A 386 -4.71 10.96 -10.58
CA GLY A 386 -5.56 9.90 -11.11
C GLY A 386 -5.03 9.26 -12.39
N ILE A 387 -3.81 9.56 -12.80
CA ILE A 387 -3.19 8.98 -13.99
C ILE A 387 -2.96 7.49 -13.75
N VAL A 388 -3.53 6.66 -14.63
CA VAL A 388 -3.29 5.21 -14.64
C VAL A 388 -2.19 4.93 -15.67
N THR A 389 -1.09 4.35 -15.19
CA THR A 389 0.11 4.06 -15.96
C THR A 389 0.40 2.56 -15.96
N ALA A 390 0.83 2.03 -17.09
CA ALA A 390 1.32 0.66 -17.21
C ALA A 390 2.83 0.66 -17.44
N LEU A 391 3.55 -0.23 -16.76
CA LEU A 391 4.99 -0.45 -16.89
C LEU A 391 5.27 -1.86 -17.40
N GLN A 392 6.25 -2.00 -18.28
CA GLN A 392 6.76 -3.29 -18.73
C GLN A 392 8.23 -3.40 -18.35
N GLN A 393 8.62 -4.56 -17.86
CA GLN A 393 10.02 -4.85 -17.55
C GLN A 393 10.51 -6.11 -18.27
N THR A 394 11.81 -6.20 -18.45
CA THR A 394 12.51 -7.41 -18.90
C THR A 394 13.79 -7.55 -18.09
N ASP A 395 13.93 -8.66 -17.39
CA ASP A 395 15.10 -8.94 -16.52
C ASP A 395 15.39 -7.84 -15.48
N GLY A 396 14.34 -7.20 -14.93
CA GLY A 396 14.47 -6.14 -13.93
C GLY A 396 14.79 -4.77 -14.51
N VAL A 397 14.73 -4.62 -15.83
CA VAL A 397 14.95 -3.34 -16.51
C VAL A 397 13.64 -2.87 -17.12
N LEU A 398 13.26 -1.61 -16.87
CA LEU A 398 12.11 -0.98 -17.48
C LEU A 398 12.26 -0.95 -19.00
N THR A 399 11.31 -1.57 -19.71
CA THR A 399 11.31 -1.65 -21.19
C THR A 399 10.12 -0.97 -21.84
N GLY A 400 9.11 -0.61 -21.06
CA GLY A 400 7.92 0.08 -21.55
C GLY A 400 7.21 0.88 -20.49
N GLN A 401 6.62 2.01 -20.91
CA GLN A 401 5.73 2.85 -20.11
C GLN A 401 4.59 3.34 -21.00
N LEU A 402 3.36 3.30 -20.48
CA LEU A 402 2.16 3.70 -21.19
C LEU A 402 1.15 4.34 -20.25
N VAL A 403 0.65 5.52 -20.59
CA VAL A 403 -0.51 6.12 -19.89
C VAL A 403 -1.78 5.53 -20.50
N LEU A 404 -2.60 4.89 -19.65
CA LEU A 404 -3.86 4.25 -20.06
C LEU A 404 -5.05 5.20 -20.01
N GLY A 405 -5.00 6.22 -19.16
CA GLY A 405 -6.05 7.21 -18.95
C GLY A 405 -6.07 7.76 -17.54
N THR A 406 -7.21 8.26 -17.07
CA THR A 406 -7.34 8.85 -15.73
C THR A 406 -8.61 8.38 -15.04
N VAL A 407 -8.49 8.11 -13.71
CA VAL A 407 -9.59 7.86 -12.79
C VAL A 407 -9.33 8.69 -11.52
N SER A 408 -10.32 9.43 -11.05
CA SER A 408 -10.12 10.37 -9.94
C SER A 408 -9.92 9.65 -8.61
N GLY A 409 -8.91 10.06 -7.82
CA GLY A 409 -8.71 9.57 -6.44
C GLY A 409 -8.56 8.05 -6.35
N VAL A 410 -7.70 7.47 -7.18
CA VAL A 410 -7.43 6.04 -7.17
C VAL A 410 -6.71 5.65 -5.89
N SER A 411 -7.32 4.77 -5.10
CA SER A 411 -6.77 4.24 -3.85
C SER A 411 -6.05 2.90 -4.03
N ALA A 412 -6.47 2.11 -5.02
CA ALA A 412 -5.87 0.82 -5.33
C ALA A 412 -6.20 0.38 -6.76
N ILE A 413 -5.34 -0.46 -7.32
CA ILE A 413 -5.63 -1.30 -8.49
C ILE A 413 -5.34 -2.73 -8.09
N CYS A 414 -6.34 -3.60 -8.18
CA CYS A 414 -6.27 -4.98 -7.72
C CYS A 414 -6.75 -5.94 -8.80
N SER A 415 -6.18 -7.15 -8.83
CA SER A 415 -6.65 -8.21 -9.74
C SER A 415 -7.85 -8.97 -9.20
N GLY A 416 -8.71 -9.40 -10.09
CA GLY A 416 -9.73 -10.42 -9.83
C GLY A 416 -9.23 -11.85 -10.11
N PRO A 417 -10.06 -12.86 -9.85
CA PRO A 417 -9.69 -14.27 -10.03
C PRO A 417 -9.42 -14.66 -11.49
N ASP A 418 -9.84 -13.84 -12.43
CA ASP A 418 -9.63 -13.98 -13.88
C ASP A 418 -8.46 -13.17 -14.41
N GLY A 419 -7.70 -12.53 -13.52
CA GLY A 419 -6.58 -11.65 -13.86
C GLY A 419 -7.00 -10.30 -14.46
N GLN A 420 -8.28 -9.97 -14.47
CA GLN A 420 -8.76 -8.64 -14.83
C GLN A 420 -8.47 -7.66 -13.70
N LEU A 421 -8.11 -6.42 -14.05
CA LEU A 421 -7.83 -5.39 -13.07
C LEU A 421 -9.05 -4.51 -12.78
N TYR A 422 -9.18 -4.16 -11.52
CA TYR A 422 -10.19 -3.29 -10.97
C TYR A 422 -9.54 -2.07 -10.33
N VAL A 423 -10.02 -0.87 -10.69
CA VAL A 423 -9.52 0.42 -10.22
C VAL A 423 -10.51 0.96 -9.19
N LEU A 424 -10.06 1.14 -7.96
CA LEU A 424 -10.87 1.64 -6.85
C LEU A 424 -10.71 3.16 -6.76
N SER A 425 -11.82 3.88 -6.79
CA SER A 425 -11.85 5.35 -6.68
C SER A 425 -12.56 5.79 -5.41
N MET A 426 -11.83 6.43 -4.51
CA MET A 426 -12.41 7.05 -3.31
C MET A 426 -13.25 8.27 -3.68
N ASN A 427 -12.81 9.08 -4.64
CA ASN A 427 -13.54 10.28 -5.03
C ASN A 427 -14.89 9.98 -5.69
N ASP A 428 -14.96 8.91 -6.48
CA ASP A 428 -16.18 8.50 -7.17
C ASP A 428 -17.03 7.53 -6.33
N ASN A 429 -16.51 7.03 -5.20
CA ASN A 429 -17.11 5.95 -4.41
C ASN A 429 -17.47 4.73 -5.27
N ALA A 430 -16.56 4.34 -6.12
CA ALA A 430 -16.81 3.36 -7.17
C ALA A 430 -15.59 2.46 -7.44
N VAL A 431 -15.87 1.34 -8.09
CA VAL A 431 -14.87 0.47 -8.68
C VAL A 431 -15.11 0.42 -10.18
N TYR A 432 -14.04 0.57 -10.94
CA TYR A 432 -14.02 0.44 -12.39
C TYR A 432 -13.28 -0.84 -12.78
N ARG A 433 -13.63 -1.39 -13.93
CA ARG A 433 -12.90 -2.52 -14.53
C ARG A 433 -12.10 -2.03 -15.72
N ILE A 434 -10.85 -2.44 -15.83
CA ILE A 434 -10.07 -2.19 -17.04
C ILE A 434 -10.58 -3.12 -18.15
N ALA A 435 -11.05 -2.54 -19.25
CA ALA A 435 -11.65 -3.25 -20.37
C ALA A 435 -11.10 -2.73 -21.70
N ALA A 436 -11.33 -3.47 -22.78
CA ALA A 436 -11.11 -2.94 -24.12
C ALA A 436 -12.07 -1.76 -24.41
N ALA A 437 -11.56 -0.73 -25.12
CA ALA A 437 -12.33 0.45 -25.49
C ALA A 437 -13.35 0.18 -26.62
#